data_d8b3ff727d2462566bf1e12ce3346b99
#
_entry.id   d8b3ff727d2462566bf1e12ce3346b99
#
_cell.length_a   1.000
_cell.length_b   1.000
_cell.length_c   1.000
_cell.angle_alpha   90.00
_cell.angle_beta   90.00
_cell.angle_gamma   90.00
#
_symmetry.space_group_name_H-M   'P 1'
#
loop_
_entity.id
_entity.type
_entity.pdbx_description
1 polymer ?
#
loop_
_entity_poly.entity_id
_entity_poly.type
_entity_poly.pdbx_seq_one_letter_code
_entity_poly.pdbx_strand_id
1 'polypeptide(L)'
;MKKLVIVSAACGVGKSALTDALRSLDLLDGFVCFGSDEMGLNWWDYAGTDHEFGYIQDGLEEAVRRAGDQHLIFTTCQSPIDFYSKMRLPDGIASTHLIAMTCSPEAVRERLLARPPERMCGSEEFIAAQIEYNGWFLQNAGKFALHIDNTHESVAQTAARIAAFVSQLP
;
A
#
# COMPACT_ATOMS: atom_id res chain seq x y z
N MET A 1 -19.89 10.68 3.48
CA MET A 1 -19.10 10.16 2.33
C MET A 1 -17.70 9.87 2.82
N LYS A 2 -17.08 8.75 2.38
CA LYS A 2 -15.80 8.26 2.90
C LYS A 2 -14.62 8.84 2.15
N LYS A 3 -13.51 9.05 2.85
CA LYS A 3 -12.18 9.30 2.26
C LYS A 3 -11.45 7.97 2.11
N LEU A 4 -10.78 7.80 0.99
CA LEU A 4 -9.90 6.67 0.71
C LEU A 4 -8.46 7.18 0.55
N VAL A 5 -7.55 6.64 1.35
CA VAL A 5 -6.12 6.86 1.21
C VAL A 5 -5.48 5.56 0.77
N ILE A 6 -4.85 5.54 -0.39
CA ILE A 6 -4.13 4.37 -0.88
C ILE A 6 -2.63 4.59 -0.69
N VAL A 7 -2.01 3.72 0.08
CA VAL A 7 -0.56 3.73 0.30
C VAL A 7 0.08 2.59 -0.49
N SER A 8 0.81 2.96 -1.52
CA SER A 8 1.42 1.99 -2.45
C SER A 8 2.94 1.95 -2.33
N ALA A 9 3.51 0.76 -2.42
CA ALA A 9 4.95 0.54 -2.41
C ALA A 9 5.29 -0.85 -2.95
N ALA A 10 6.50 -1.03 -3.45
CA ALA A 10 7.05 -2.34 -3.79
C ALA A 10 7.12 -3.27 -2.57
N CYS A 11 7.26 -4.57 -2.79
CA CYS A 11 7.55 -5.51 -1.71
C CYS A 11 8.91 -5.16 -1.07
N GLY A 12 9.02 -5.36 0.24
CA GLY A 12 10.24 -5.00 0.98
C GLY A 12 10.28 -3.58 1.52
N VAL A 13 9.42 -2.66 1.06
CA VAL A 13 9.41 -1.26 1.55
C VAL A 13 8.81 -1.09 2.94
N GLY A 14 8.02 -2.07 3.45
CA GLY A 14 7.55 -2.05 4.86
C GLY A 14 6.05 -1.82 5.05
N LYS A 15 5.22 -2.07 4.03
CA LYS A 15 3.75 -1.87 4.09
C LYS A 15 3.06 -2.57 5.26
N SER A 16 3.34 -3.86 5.49
CA SER A 16 2.67 -4.61 6.57
C SER A 16 2.98 -4.04 7.94
N ALA A 17 4.26 -3.74 8.21
CA ALA A 17 4.66 -3.10 9.46
C ALA A 17 4.04 -1.70 9.63
N LEU A 18 3.91 -0.95 8.52
CA LEU A 18 3.21 0.33 8.53
C LEU A 18 1.72 0.17 8.86
N THR A 19 1.05 -0.82 8.27
CA THR A 19 -0.37 -1.10 8.55
C THR A 19 -0.60 -1.34 10.03
N ASP A 20 0.25 -2.17 10.65
CA ASP A 20 0.19 -2.46 12.08
C ASP A 20 0.47 -1.20 12.93
N ALA A 21 1.46 -0.41 12.55
CA ALA A 21 1.79 0.83 13.25
C ALA A 21 0.65 1.86 13.15
N LEU A 22 0.03 2.03 11.99
CA LEU A 22 -1.10 2.94 11.80
C LEU A 22 -2.30 2.54 12.66
N ARG A 23 -2.59 1.25 12.79
CA ARG A 23 -3.65 0.74 13.68
C ARG A 23 -3.40 1.04 15.15
N SER A 24 -2.14 1.12 15.54
CA SER A 24 -1.73 1.39 16.92
C SER A 24 -1.74 2.87 17.27
N LEU A 25 -1.96 3.77 16.29
CA LEU A 25 -1.98 5.20 16.51
C LEU A 25 -3.41 5.68 16.84
N ASP A 26 -3.58 6.29 18.01
CA ASP A 26 -4.82 7.00 18.37
C ASP A 26 -5.06 8.28 17.52
N LEU A 27 -4.16 8.57 16.58
CA LEU A 27 -4.17 9.78 15.76
C LEU A 27 -5.05 9.70 14.50
N LEU A 28 -5.64 8.54 14.23
CA LEU A 28 -6.43 8.29 13.01
C LEU A 28 -7.94 8.32 13.31
N ASP A 29 -8.41 9.40 13.92
CA ASP A 29 -9.84 9.57 14.22
C ASP A 29 -10.71 9.38 12.96
N GLY A 30 -11.63 8.44 13.03
CA GLY A 30 -12.55 8.09 11.95
C GLY A 30 -11.95 7.28 10.79
N PHE A 31 -10.66 6.88 10.85
CA PHE A 31 -10.02 6.02 9.86
C PHE A 31 -9.76 4.61 10.39
N VAL A 32 -9.93 3.63 9.51
CA VAL A 32 -9.41 2.27 9.69
C VAL A 32 -8.33 1.99 8.66
N CYS A 33 -7.41 1.07 8.97
CA CYS A 33 -6.32 0.71 8.09
C CYS A 33 -6.36 -0.78 7.77
N PHE A 34 -6.32 -1.14 6.48
CA PHE A 34 -6.23 -2.51 6.01
C PHE A 34 -5.13 -2.68 4.96
N GLY A 35 -4.45 -3.82 5.00
CA GLY A 35 -3.54 -4.25 3.93
C GLY A 35 -4.26 -5.11 2.90
N SER A 36 -3.86 -5.04 1.63
CA SER A 36 -4.41 -5.90 0.57
C SER A 36 -4.25 -7.39 0.88
N ASP A 37 -3.14 -7.76 1.52
CA ASP A 37 -2.85 -9.16 1.91
C ASP A 37 -3.81 -9.72 3.00
N GLU A 38 -4.59 -8.86 3.64
CA GLU A 38 -5.50 -9.24 4.73
C GLU A 38 -6.94 -9.43 4.25
N MET A 39 -7.21 -9.20 2.98
CA MET A 39 -8.58 -9.28 2.43
C MET A 39 -9.05 -10.72 2.23
N GLY A 40 -8.19 -11.70 2.43
CA GLY A 40 -8.52 -13.12 2.28
C GLY A 40 -8.51 -13.60 0.83
N LEU A 41 -7.97 -12.79 -0.08
CA LEU A 41 -7.81 -13.13 -1.48
C LEU A 41 -6.44 -13.76 -1.73
N ASN A 42 -6.36 -14.71 -2.65
CA ASN A 42 -5.12 -15.32 -3.06
C ASN A 42 -4.70 -14.78 -4.42
N TRP A 43 -3.56 -14.08 -4.49
CA TRP A 43 -3.03 -13.53 -5.72
C TRP A 43 -2.92 -14.55 -6.86
N TRP A 44 -2.58 -15.80 -6.54
CA TRP A 44 -2.41 -16.85 -7.54
C TRP A 44 -3.70 -17.24 -8.26
N ASP A 45 -4.87 -16.90 -7.71
CA ASP A 45 -6.16 -17.13 -8.37
C ASP A 45 -6.43 -16.08 -9.47
N TYR A 46 -5.67 -14.99 -9.47
CA TYR A 46 -5.81 -13.86 -10.41
C TYR A 46 -4.62 -13.76 -11.39
N ALA A 47 -3.42 -14.09 -10.93
CA ALA A 47 -2.18 -13.90 -11.68
C ALA A 47 -2.19 -14.62 -13.03
N GLY A 48 -1.88 -13.88 -14.11
CA GLY A 48 -1.86 -14.40 -15.48
C GLY A 48 -3.24 -14.69 -16.09
N THR A 49 -4.32 -14.27 -15.44
CA THR A 49 -5.69 -14.36 -15.96
C THR A 49 -6.13 -13.01 -16.54
N ASP A 50 -7.23 -13.03 -17.31
CA ASP A 50 -7.89 -11.81 -17.80
C ASP A 50 -8.43 -10.93 -16.67
N HIS A 51 -8.51 -11.47 -15.43
CA HIS A 51 -8.96 -10.83 -14.21
C HIS A 51 -7.84 -10.47 -13.24
N GLU A 52 -6.59 -10.39 -13.68
CA GLU A 52 -5.46 -10.06 -12.81
C GLU A 52 -5.67 -8.76 -12.03
N PHE A 53 -6.25 -7.73 -12.67
CA PHE A 53 -6.62 -6.48 -11.99
C PHE A 53 -7.79 -6.63 -11.01
N GLY A 54 -8.56 -7.70 -11.13
CA GLY A 54 -9.65 -8.04 -10.19
C GLY A 54 -9.16 -8.25 -8.77
N TYR A 55 -7.95 -8.77 -8.59
CA TYR A 55 -7.38 -8.97 -7.26
C TYR A 55 -7.45 -7.72 -6.38
N ILE A 56 -7.09 -6.57 -6.95
CA ILE A 56 -7.11 -5.33 -6.17
C ILE A 56 -8.51 -4.72 -6.12
N GLN A 57 -9.29 -4.83 -7.19
CA GLN A 57 -10.69 -4.38 -7.18
C GLN A 57 -11.45 -5.07 -6.04
N ASP A 58 -11.41 -6.40 -6.02
CA ASP A 58 -12.10 -7.21 -5.02
C ASP A 58 -11.55 -6.95 -3.60
N GLY A 59 -10.22 -6.79 -3.48
CA GLY A 59 -9.58 -6.44 -2.22
C GLY A 59 -9.99 -5.06 -1.70
N LEU A 60 -10.09 -4.07 -2.57
CA LEU A 60 -10.54 -2.74 -2.19
C LEU A 60 -12.03 -2.73 -1.81
N GLU A 61 -12.88 -3.42 -2.57
CA GLU A 61 -14.31 -3.55 -2.27
C GLU A 61 -14.52 -4.21 -0.90
N GLU A 62 -13.78 -5.27 -0.61
CA GLU A 62 -13.82 -5.94 0.69
C GLU A 62 -13.31 -5.03 1.82
N ALA A 63 -12.25 -4.28 1.60
CA ALA A 63 -11.73 -3.32 2.58
C ALA A 63 -12.76 -2.21 2.87
N VAL A 64 -13.40 -1.67 1.84
CA VAL A 64 -14.46 -0.65 1.99
C VAL A 64 -15.67 -1.22 2.73
N ARG A 65 -16.05 -2.47 2.46
CA ARG A 65 -17.12 -3.17 3.18
C ARG A 65 -16.78 -3.34 4.67
N ARG A 66 -15.55 -3.76 4.99
CA ARG A 66 -15.07 -3.91 6.39
C ARG A 66 -14.96 -2.58 7.12
N ALA A 67 -14.60 -1.52 6.42
CA ALA A 67 -14.50 -0.18 6.99
C ALA A 67 -15.84 0.37 7.50
N GLY A 68 -16.99 -0.19 7.06
CA GLY A 68 -18.30 0.28 7.48
C GLY A 68 -18.48 1.77 7.13
N ASP A 69 -18.75 2.62 8.10
CA ASP A 69 -18.92 4.08 7.91
C ASP A 69 -17.61 4.87 8.07
N GLN A 70 -16.52 4.22 8.45
CA GLN A 70 -15.20 4.86 8.66
C GLN A 70 -14.50 5.17 7.34
N HIS A 71 -13.60 6.13 7.39
CA HIS A 71 -12.62 6.38 6.33
C HIS A 71 -11.62 5.23 6.23
N LEU A 72 -10.99 5.06 5.08
CA LEU A 72 -10.12 3.91 4.82
C LEU A 72 -8.71 4.34 4.43
N ILE A 73 -7.71 3.78 5.10
CA ILE A 73 -6.33 3.70 4.59
C ILE A 73 -6.11 2.28 4.09
N PHE A 74 -5.80 2.14 2.80
CA PHE A 74 -5.56 0.84 2.15
C PHE A 74 -4.12 0.75 1.69
N THR A 75 -3.36 -0.21 2.25
CA THR A 75 -1.96 -0.43 1.86
C THR A 75 -1.87 -1.55 0.84
N THR A 76 -1.18 -1.31 -0.28
CA THR A 76 -1.09 -2.27 -1.37
C THR A 76 0.28 -2.23 -2.07
N CYS A 77 0.65 -3.34 -2.72
CA CYS A 77 1.85 -3.39 -3.56
C CYS A 77 1.61 -2.93 -5.00
N GLN A 78 0.39 -2.65 -5.40
CA GLN A 78 0.11 -2.25 -6.78
C GLN A 78 0.19 -0.74 -6.98
N SER A 79 0.65 -0.35 -8.18
CA SER A 79 0.64 1.04 -8.59
C SER A 79 -0.80 1.53 -8.80
N PRO A 80 -1.25 2.55 -8.05
CA PRO A 80 -2.59 3.07 -8.25
C PRO A 80 -2.77 3.82 -9.57
N ILE A 81 -1.69 4.21 -10.24
CA ILE A 81 -1.76 4.97 -11.49
C ILE A 81 -2.23 4.06 -12.62
N ASP A 82 -1.68 2.84 -12.73
CA ASP A 82 -2.18 1.84 -13.67
C ASP A 82 -3.56 1.32 -13.26
N PHE A 83 -3.79 1.31 -11.99
CA PHE A 83 -4.99 0.91 -11.30
C PHE A 83 -6.20 1.79 -11.67
N TYR A 84 -6.07 3.12 -11.56
CA TYR A 84 -7.17 4.05 -11.83
C TYR A 84 -7.68 4.05 -13.27
N SER A 85 -6.86 3.68 -14.23
CA SER A 85 -7.31 3.55 -15.62
C SER A 85 -8.20 2.33 -15.86
N LYS A 86 -8.19 1.34 -14.94
CA LYS A 86 -8.81 0.03 -15.11
C LYS A 86 -9.79 -0.35 -14.00
N MET A 87 -9.84 0.42 -12.91
CA MET A 87 -10.68 0.12 -11.74
C MET A 87 -11.84 1.07 -11.58
N ARG A 88 -12.88 0.56 -10.96
CA ARG A 88 -14.00 1.35 -10.47
C ARG A 88 -13.81 1.61 -8.97
N LEU A 89 -13.91 2.87 -8.56
CA LEU A 89 -13.98 3.18 -7.13
C LEU A 89 -15.27 2.60 -6.53
N PRO A 90 -15.18 1.93 -5.38
CA PRO A 90 -16.36 1.46 -4.67
C PRO A 90 -17.31 2.62 -4.34
N ASP A 91 -18.60 2.32 -4.29
CA ASP A 91 -19.63 3.29 -3.97
C ASP A 91 -19.40 3.92 -2.57
N GLY A 92 -19.74 5.18 -2.42
CA GLY A 92 -19.63 5.92 -1.16
C GLY A 92 -18.28 6.58 -0.89
N ILE A 93 -17.29 6.40 -1.78
CA ILE A 93 -16.01 7.12 -1.70
C ILE A 93 -16.19 8.53 -2.27
N ALA A 94 -15.90 9.55 -1.46
CA ALA A 94 -16.01 10.96 -1.84
C ALA A 94 -14.70 11.52 -2.40
N SER A 95 -13.57 11.09 -1.85
CA SER A 95 -12.25 11.53 -2.28
C SER A 95 -11.23 10.40 -2.14
N THR A 96 -10.23 10.43 -3.01
CA THR A 96 -9.13 9.47 -2.98
C THR A 96 -7.79 10.19 -3.00
N HIS A 97 -6.90 9.77 -2.11
CA HIS A 97 -5.57 10.35 -1.94
C HIS A 97 -4.52 9.26 -2.06
N LEU A 98 -3.51 9.49 -2.89
CA LEU A 98 -2.48 8.52 -3.20
C LEU A 98 -1.19 8.87 -2.47
N ILE A 99 -0.63 7.90 -1.77
CA ILE A 99 0.67 7.99 -1.10
C ILE A 99 1.59 6.95 -1.71
N ALA A 100 2.81 7.34 -2.05
CA ALA A 100 3.87 6.42 -2.41
C ALA A 100 4.90 6.30 -1.28
N MET A 101 5.38 5.08 -1.04
CA MET A 101 6.56 4.86 -0.21
C MET A 101 7.66 4.20 -1.02
N THR A 102 8.88 4.63 -0.75
CA THR A 102 10.11 4.05 -1.29
C THR A 102 11.14 3.85 -0.21
N CYS A 103 12.18 3.10 -0.50
CA CYS A 103 13.42 3.07 0.27
C CYS A 103 14.60 2.78 -0.66
N SER A 104 15.83 2.75 -0.11
CA SER A 104 16.99 2.43 -0.93
C SER A 104 16.94 1.00 -1.46
N PRO A 105 17.59 0.71 -2.60
CA PRO A 105 17.69 -0.64 -3.15
C PRO A 105 18.29 -1.64 -2.15
N GLU A 106 19.26 -1.21 -1.36
CA GLU A 106 19.90 -2.01 -0.31
C GLU A 106 18.91 -2.38 0.78
N ALA A 107 18.08 -1.42 1.21
CA ALA A 107 17.04 -1.66 2.21
C ALA A 107 15.94 -2.61 1.69
N VAL A 108 15.54 -2.49 0.42
CA VAL A 108 14.62 -3.46 -0.21
C VAL A 108 15.19 -4.87 -0.14
N ARG A 109 16.45 -5.02 -0.58
CA ARG A 109 17.16 -6.30 -0.60
C ARG A 109 17.26 -6.91 0.79
N GLU A 110 17.77 -6.17 1.75
CA GLU A 110 17.94 -6.61 3.13
C GLU A 110 16.61 -7.07 3.73
N ARG A 111 15.56 -6.26 3.59
CA ARG A 111 14.24 -6.56 4.13
C ARG A 111 13.57 -7.76 3.47
N LEU A 112 13.80 -8.00 2.17
CA LEU A 112 13.27 -9.18 1.48
C LEU A 112 14.02 -10.46 1.88
N LEU A 113 15.34 -10.40 2.01
CA LEU A 113 16.15 -11.54 2.49
C LEU A 113 15.86 -11.92 3.94
N ALA A 114 15.47 -10.96 4.77
CA ALA A 114 15.09 -11.20 6.17
C ALA A 114 13.70 -11.86 6.33
N ARG A 115 12.91 -11.99 5.25
CA ARG A 115 11.59 -12.65 5.32
C ARG A 115 11.71 -14.16 5.44
N PRO A 116 10.74 -14.81 6.10
CA PRO A 116 10.69 -16.26 6.15
C PRO A 116 10.68 -16.88 4.75
N PRO A 117 11.39 -18.02 4.52
CA PRO A 117 11.48 -18.68 3.20
C PRO A 117 10.13 -19.00 2.56
N GLU A 118 9.11 -19.27 3.39
CA GLU A 118 7.75 -19.59 2.95
C GLU A 118 7.09 -18.44 2.16
N ARG A 119 7.59 -17.21 2.32
CA ARG A 119 7.14 -16.05 1.55
C ARG A 119 7.66 -16.02 0.12
N MET A 120 8.60 -16.90 -0.25
CA MET A 120 9.22 -17.01 -1.58
C MET A 120 9.73 -15.68 -2.16
N CYS A 121 10.18 -14.77 -1.29
CA CYS A 121 10.60 -13.42 -1.66
C CYS A 121 12.12 -13.27 -1.77
N GLY A 122 12.90 -14.35 -1.56
CA GLY A 122 14.35 -14.30 -1.41
C GLY A 122 15.14 -14.59 -2.70
N SER A 123 14.48 -14.85 -3.84
CA SER A 123 15.22 -15.07 -5.08
C SER A 123 15.80 -13.76 -5.61
N GLU A 124 16.98 -13.84 -6.21
CA GLU A 124 17.63 -12.67 -6.82
C GLU A 124 16.75 -12.01 -7.90
N GLU A 125 16.04 -12.82 -8.69
CA GLU A 125 15.12 -12.33 -9.72
C GLU A 125 13.95 -11.53 -9.09
N PHE A 126 13.33 -12.06 -8.04
CA PHE A 126 12.25 -11.36 -7.35
C PHE A 126 12.75 -10.06 -6.71
N ILE A 127 13.91 -10.10 -6.04
CA ILE A 127 14.51 -8.92 -5.41
C ILE A 127 14.81 -7.84 -6.45
N ALA A 128 15.42 -8.21 -7.58
CA ALA A 128 15.73 -7.27 -8.67
C ALA A 128 14.46 -6.62 -9.22
N ALA A 129 13.39 -7.39 -9.45
CA ALA A 129 12.10 -6.89 -9.90
C ALA A 129 11.47 -5.91 -8.87
N GLN A 130 11.59 -6.18 -7.56
CA GLN A 130 11.08 -5.28 -6.54
C GLN A 130 11.90 -4.00 -6.41
N ILE A 131 13.21 -4.06 -6.61
CA ILE A 131 14.08 -2.87 -6.66
C ILE A 131 13.71 -1.99 -7.86
N GLU A 132 13.52 -2.59 -9.04
CA GLU A 132 13.08 -1.87 -10.24
C GLU A 132 11.72 -1.20 -10.00
N TYR A 133 10.77 -1.94 -9.44
CA TYR A 133 9.44 -1.41 -9.13
C TYR A 133 9.46 -0.30 -8.07
N ASN A 134 10.31 -0.41 -7.06
CA ASN A 134 10.56 0.67 -6.11
C ASN A 134 11.13 1.92 -6.80
N GLY A 135 12.03 1.74 -7.76
CA GLY A 135 12.55 2.81 -8.62
C GLY A 135 11.47 3.48 -9.47
N TRP A 136 10.49 2.72 -9.94
CA TRP A 136 9.33 3.26 -10.64
C TRP A 136 8.52 4.22 -9.74
N PHE A 137 8.26 3.87 -8.47
CA PHE A 137 7.58 4.75 -7.53
C PHE A 137 8.36 6.04 -7.30
N LEU A 138 9.68 5.95 -7.16
CA LEU A 138 10.55 7.12 -7.00
C LEU A 138 10.49 8.05 -8.22
N GLN A 139 10.57 7.49 -9.43
CA GLN A 139 10.48 8.26 -10.68
C GLN A 139 9.11 8.93 -10.87
N ASN A 140 8.05 8.35 -10.34
CA ASN A 140 6.69 8.86 -10.44
C ASN A 140 6.21 9.57 -9.16
N ALA A 141 7.10 9.89 -8.22
CA ALA A 141 6.77 10.47 -6.92
C ALA A 141 5.87 11.72 -7.03
N GLY A 142 6.08 12.56 -8.03
CA GLY A 142 5.26 13.75 -8.27
C GLY A 142 3.80 13.51 -8.68
N LYS A 143 3.41 12.24 -8.94
CA LYS A 143 2.02 11.86 -9.23
C LYS A 143 1.23 11.48 -7.97
N PHE A 144 1.87 11.43 -6.82
CA PHE A 144 1.28 11.11 -5.53
C PHE A 144 1.10 12.37 -4.70
N ALA A 145 0.05 12.41 -3.90
CA ALA A 145 -0.22 13.52 -2.97
C ALA A 145 0.83 13.61 -1.86
N LEU A 146 1.44 12.47 -1.51
CA LEU A 146 2.56 12.39 -0.58
C LEU A 146 3.52 11.29 -1.04
N HIS A 147 4.82 11.58 -1.04
CA HIS A 147 5.87 10.58 -1.21
C HIS A 147 6.73 10.52 0.05
N ILE A 148 7.03 9.31 0.51
CA ILE A 148 7.86 9.07 1.69
C ILE A 148 9.00 8.12 1.31
N ASP A 149 10.22 8.60 1.39
CA ASP A 149 11.41 7.75 1.45
C ASP A 149 11.63 7.33 2.91
N ASN A 150 11.47 6.05 3.19
CA ASN A 150 11.62 5.51 4.54
C ASN A 150 12.95 4.75 4.75
N THR A 151 13.96 5.04 3.94
CA THR A 151 15.28 4.39 4.04
C THR A 151 15.85 4.50 5.46
N HIS A 152 15.76 5.68 6.04
CA HIS A 152 16.31 6.02 7.35
C HIS A 152 15.25 6.32 8.41
N GLU A 153 13.98 6.10 8.08
CA GLU A 153 12.87 6.32 9.03
C GLU A 153 12.48 5.02 9.72
N SER A 154 12.16 5.11 11.00
CA SER A 154 11.46 4.03 11.68
C SER A 154 10.02 3.91 11.17
N VAL A 155 9.42 2.74 11.36
CA VAL A 155 8.01 2.51 11.00
C VAL A 155 7.10 3.53 11.71
N ALA A 156 7.39 3.86 12.96
CA ALA A 156 6.63 4.84 13.74
C ALA A 156 6.73 6.26 13.14
N GLN A 157 7.90 6.67 12.66
CA GLN A 157 8.07 7.97 12.00
C GLN A 157 7.29 8.02 10.67
N THR A 158 7.37 6.98 9.86
CA THR A 158 6.59 6.86 8.62
C THR A 158 5.09 6.91 8.91
N ALA A 159 4.62 6.17 9.91
CA ALA A 159 3.21 6.18 10.32
C ALA A 159 2.75 7.57 10.79
N ALA A 160 3.56 8.25 11.58
CA ALA A 160 3.26 9.61 12.06
C ALA A 160 3.15 10.62 10.90
N ARG A 161 4.00 10.51 9.87
CA ARG A 161 3.91 11.36 8.65
C ARG A 161 2.61 11.13 7.89
N ILE A 162 2.18 9.87 7.74
CA ILE A 162 0.91 9.54 7.11
C ILE A 162 -0.25 10.05 7.95
N ALA A 163 -0.25 9.86 9.25
CA ALA A 163 -1.29 10.38 10.14
C ALA A 163 -1.40 11.91 10.06
N ALA A 164 -0.26 12.62 10.06
CA ALA A 164 -0.24 14.07 9.88
C ALA A 164 -0.80 14.53 8.53
N PHE A 165 -0.53 13.79 7.45
CA PHE A 165 -1.12 14.06 6.14
C PHE A 165 -2.64 13.84 6.16
N VAL A 166 -3.07 12.70 6.70
CA VAL A 166 -4.49 12.31 6.75
C VAL A 166 -5.32 13.28 7.58
N SER A 167 -4.79 13.81 8.69
CA SER A 167 -5.46 14.79 9.54
C SER A 167 -5.72 16.14 8.86
N GLN A 168 -5.01 16.44 7.77
CA GLN A 168 -5.16 17.69 7.01
C GLN A 168 -6.10 17.54 5.80
N LEU A 169 -6.61 16.34 5.55
CA LEU A 169 -7.53 16.09 4.44
C LEU A 169 -8.87 16.77 4.69
N PRO A 170 -9.42 17.52 3.70
CA PRO A 170 -10.67 18.26 3.83
C PRO A 170 -11.90 17.36 4.04
#